data_6e68e7abf177b807bcee8d327ae9c33c
#
_entry.id   6e68e7abf177b807bcee8d327ae9c33c
#
_cell.length_a   1.000
_cell.length_b   1.000
_cell.length_c   1.000
_cell.angle_alpha   90.00
_cell.angle_beta   90.00
_cell.angle_gamma   90.00
#
_symmetry.space_group_name_H-M   'P 1'
#
loop_
_entity.id
_entity.type
_entity.pdbx_description
1 polymer ?
#
loop_
_entity_poly.entity_id
_entity_poly.type
_entity_poly.pdbx_seq_one_letter_code
_entity_poly.pdbx_strand_id
1 'polypeptide(L)'
;MLVLRLFGSTLARNNFMKTITEKTSDYLTTDELKRLNRHFQKDQNYQMALLIEFGFRTLLRFSDLSRFTWESVLNKDELLLIEKKTGKRRVIKIGAVLKSLLIEYYEIMHQPDLHDIIFKYTLRHTNRLLQYGARSVGIRKKRISTHSLRKSGARFLYEENNRSEDVFLKISMILNHSNTQVSRRYLGITKEEISDVYAGFDIVL
;
A
#
# COMPACT_ATOMS: atom_id res chain seq x y z
N MET A 1 36.13 -54.37 -13.78
CA MET A 1 35.42 -54.68 -12.57
C MET A 1 35.52 -53.49 -11.63
N LEU A 2 34.55 -52.66 -11.55
CA LEU A 2 33.91 -51.98 -10.42
C LEU A 2 33.01 -50.87 -10.94
N VAL A 3 31.72 -51.19 -10.97
CA VAL A 3 30.64 -50.24 -11.20
C VAL A 3 30.37 -49.57 -9.86
N LEU A 4 30.64 -48.28 -9.71
CA LEU A 4 30.21 -47.51 -8.56
C LEU A 4 28.96 -46.71 -8.92
N ARG A 5 27.88 -47.10 -8.25
CA ARG A 5 26.57 -46.46 -8.22
C ARG A 5 26.70 -45.02 -7.78
N LEU A 6 26.24 -44.11 -8.61
CA LEU A 6 25.81 -42.75 -8.21
C LEU A 6 24.28 -42.70 -8.21
N PHE A 7 23.67 -43.27 -7.19
CA PHE A 7 22.31 -42.94 -6.77
C PHE A 7 22.43 -42.06 -5.52
N GLY A 8 22.23 -40.81 -5.66
CA GLY A 8 22.22 -39.89 -4.54
C GLY A 8 21.75 -38.48 -4.96
N SER A 9 20.54 -38.19 -4.50
CA SER A 9 20.03 -36.80 -4.32
C SER A 9 19.25 -36.12 -5.43
N THR A 10 18.27 -36.80 -6.02
CA THR A 10 17.18 -36.07 -6.72
C THR A 10 16.15 -35.50 -5.72
N LEU A 11 16.14 -35.96 -4.47
CA LEU A 11 15.24 -35.50 -3.43
C LEU A 11 15.69 -34.18 -2.75
N ALA A 12 16.96 -33.84 -2.79
CA ALA A 12 17.48 -32.60 -2.18
C ALA A 12 17.25 -31.36 -3.05
N ARG A 13 17.10 -31.51 -4.36
CA ARG A 13 16.84 -30.38 -5.27
C ARG A 13 15.40 -29.88 -5.24
N ASN A 14 14.44 -30.71 -4.90
CA ASN A 14 13.04 -30.29 -4.85
C ASN A 14 12.63 -29.51 -3.60
N ASN A 15 13.45 -29.49 -2.55
CA ASN A 15 13.18 -28.72 -1.34
C ASN A 15 13.72 -27.27 -1.39
N PHE A 16 14.61 -26.95 -2.35
CA PHE A 16 15.15 -25.58 -2.46
C PHE A 16 14.27 -24.64 -3.28
N MET A 17 13.27 -25.13 -3.98
CA MET A 17 12.30 -24.35 -4.76
C MET A 17 10.91 -24.24 -4.14
N LYS A 18 10.74 -24.44 -2.85
CA LYS A 18 9.67 -23.74 -2.14
C LYS A 18 10.11 -22.28 -2.03
N THR A 19 10.01 -21.56 -3.14
CA THR A 19 9.94 -20.12 -3.15
C THR A 19 8.90 -19.77 -2.10
N ILE A 20 9.34 -19.22 -0.97
CA ILE A 20 8.48 -18.55 -0.02
C ILE A 20 7.91 -17.37 -0.83
N THR A 21 6.83 -17.60 -1.53
CA THR A 21 5.97 -16.53 -2.01
C THR A 21 5.40 -15.92 -0.74
N GLU A 22 6.15 -15.01 -0.15
CA GLU A 22 5.61 -14.17 0.91
C GLU A 22 4.30 -13.62 0.36
N LYS A 23 3.21 -14.06 0.96
CA LYS A 23 1.84 -13.66 0.58
C LYS A 23 1.65 -12.17 0.91
N THR A 24 2.35 -11.31 0.17
CA THR A 24 2.24 -9.86 0.32
C THR A 24 0.96 -9.37 -0.35
N SER A 25 0.44 -8.24 0.12
CA SER A 25 -0.69 -7.58 -0.54
C SER A 25 -0.26 -6.99 -1.88
N ASP A 26 -1.17 -6.96 -2.86
CA ASP A 26 -0.96 -6.32 -4.14
C ASP A 26 -1.28 -4.83 -4.06
N TYR A 27 -0.78 -4.03 -5.00
CA TYR A 27 -1.22 -2.65 -5.19
C TYR A 27 -2.44 -2.58 -6.11
N LEU A 28 -3.16 -1.48 -6.03
CA LEU A 28 -4.30 -1.13 -6.89
C LEU A 28 -3.87 -0.01 -7.84
N THR A 29 -4.32 -0.09 -9.09
CA THR A 29 -4.21 1.05 -10.00
C THR A 29 -5.14 2.17 -9.56
N THR A 30 -4.95 3.38 -10.10
CA THR A 30 -5.83 4.52 -9.81
C THR A 30 -7.28 4.25 -10.20
N ASP A 31 -7.53 3.54 -11.31
CA ASP A 31 -8.88 3.15 -11.73
C ASP A 31 -9.50 2.10 -10.82
N GLU A 32 -8.70 1.13 -10.35
CA GLU A 32 -9.16 0.16 -9.37
C GLU A 32 -9.51 0.82 -8.02
N LEU A 33 -8.69 1.79 -7.58
CA LEU A 33 -8.97 2.58 -6.37
C LEU A 33 -10.24 3.39 -6.52
N LYS A 34 -10.44 4.09 -7.65
CA LYS A 34 -11.66 4.85 -7.93
C LYS A 34 -12.91 3.96 -7.93
N ARG A 35 -12.84 2.77 -8.54
CA ARG A 35 -13.97 1.82 -8.54
C ARG A 35 -14.28 1.33 -7.13
N LEU A 36 -13.24 1.00 -6.36
CA LEU A 36 -13.39 0.52 -4.99
C LEU A 36 -13.94 1.62 -4.08
N ASN A 37 -13.46 2.85 -4.21
CA ASN A 37 -13.95 4.00 -3.45
C ASN A 37 -15.44 4.27 -3.75
N ARG A 38 -15.84 4.34 -5.04
CA ARG A 38 -17.24 4.52 -5.45
C ARG A 38 -18.16 3.42 -4.94
N HIS A 39 -17.68 2.18 -4.86
CA HIS A 39 -18.47 1.08 -4.28
C HIS A 39 -18.83 1.38 -2.83
N PHE A 40 -17.86 1.77 -2.00
CA PHE A 40 -18.13 2.11 -0.61
C PHE A 40 -18.97 3.39 -0.45
N GLN A 41 -18.81 4.37 -1.34
CA GLN A 41 -19.69 5.55 -1.35
C GLN A 41 -21.14 5.17 -1.66
N LYS A 42 -21.39 4.32 -2.68
CA LYS A 42 -22.73 3.83 -3.01
C LYS A 42 -23.36 3.03 -1.86
N ASP A 43 -22.56 2.25 -1.16
CA ASP A 43 -23.00 1.48 0.01
C ASP A 43 -23.10 2.35 1.29
N GLN A 44 -22.91 3.67 1.17
CA GLN A 44 -22.89 4.64 2.27
C GLN A 44 -21.87 4.29 3.39
N ASN A 45 -20.90 3.46 3.07
CA ASN A 45 -19.80 3.16 3.98
C ASN A 45 -18.67 4.20 3.83
N TYR A 46 -19.02 5.43 4.23
CA TYR A 46 -18.13 6.60 4.06
C TYR A 46 -16.83 6.47 4.83
N GLN A 47 -16.82 5.76 5.96
CA GLN A 47 -15.60 5.46 6.70
C GLN A 47 -14.61 4.65 5.84
N MET A 48 -15.08 3.66 5.08
CA MET A 48 -14.22 2.88 4.19
C MET A 48 -13.79 3.68 2.95
N ALA A 49 -14.67 4.50 2.40
CA ALA A 49 -14.33 5.38 1.28
C ALA A 49 -13.24 6.39 1.68
N LEU A 50 -13.39 7.05 2.82
CA LEU A 50 -12.37 7.95 3.37
C LEU A 50 -11.06 7.22 3.69
N LEU A 51 -11.12 5.98 4.23
CA LEU A 51 -9.93 5.19 4.52
C LEU A 51 -9.09 4.93 3.25
N ILE A 52 -9.73 4.69 2.11
CA ILE A 52 -9.05 4.49 0.83
C ILE A 52 -8.28 5.75 0.44
N GLU A 53 -8.94 6.91 0.45
CA GLU A 53 -8.33 8.20 0.10
C GLU A 53 -7.20 8.57 1.07
N PHE A 54 -7.47 8.44 2.36
CA PHE A 54 -6.52 8.83 3.40
C PHE A 54 -5.29 7.91 3.39
N GLY A 55 -5.48 6.59 3.30
CA GLY A 55 -4.40 5.61 3.27
C GLY A 55 -3.53 5.72 2.02
N PHE A 56 -4.15 5.97 0.85
CA PHE A 56 -3.47 6.20 -0.41
C PHE A 56 -2.59 7.46 -0.39
N ARG A 57 -3.09 8.58 0.14
CA ARG A 57 -2.39 9.87 0.11
C ARG A 57 -1.36 10.04 1.21
N THR A 58 -1.56 9.45 2.39
CA THR A 58 -0.65 9.60 3.53
C THR A 58 0.42 8.53 3.60
N LEU A 59 0.24 7.41 2.90
CA LEU A 59 1.11 6.24 2.97
C LEU A 59 1.29 5.71 4.40
N LEU A 60 0.32 5.92 5.27
CA LEU A 60 0.36 5.47 6.66
C LEU A 60 0.00 3.99 6.80
N ARG A 61 0.49 3.36 7.85
CA ARG A 61 0.02 2.03 8.26
C ARG A 61 -1.35 2.15 8.92
N PHE A 62 -2.17 1.12 8.82
CA PHE A 62 -3.48 1.11 9.45
C PHE A 62 -3.41 1.34 10.97
N SER A 63 -2.39 0.81 11.64
CA SER A 63 -2.15 1.03 13.07
C SER A 63 -1.96 2.51 13.45
N ASP A 64 -1.55 3.33 12.49
CA ASP A 64 -1.38 4.76 12.68
C ASP A 64 -2.65 5.50 12.26
N LEU A 65 -3.27 5.09 11.14
CA LEU A 65 -4.55 5.64 10.66
C LEU A 65 -5.67 5.52 11.69
N SER A 66 -5.79 4.36 12.34
CA SER A 66 -6.85 4.07 13.33
C SER A 66 -6.76 4.87 14.64
N ARG A 67 -5.80 5.79 14.74
CA ARG A 67 -5.61 6.66 15.92
C ARG A 67 -6.03 8.10 15.68
N PHE A 68 -6.30 8.48 14.42
CA PHE A 68 -6.73 9.83 14.12
C PHE A 68 -8.17 10.08 14.55
N THR A 69 -8.37 11.20 15.22
CA THR A 69 -9.66 11.80 15.52
C THR A 69 -9.96 12.90 14.50
N TRP A 70 -11.20 13.33 14.41
CA TRP A 70 -11.57 14.44 13.55
C TRP A 70 -10.83 15.73 13.92
N GLU A 71 -10.68 16.02 15.22
CA GLU A 71 -9.93 17.17 15.71
C GLU A 71 -8.46 17.17 15.22
N SER A 72 -7.87 15.98 15.11
CA SER A 72 -6.45 15.84 14.72
C SER A 72 -6.20 16.07 13.23
N VAL A 73 -7.24 16.12 12.40
CA VAL A 73 -7.11 16.22 10.93
C VAL A 73 -7.86 17.40 10.31
N LEU A 74 -8.99 17.82 10.89
CA LEU A 74 -9.78 18.93 10.34
C LEU A 74 -9.05 20.26 10.49
N ASN A 75 -9.07 21.06 9.42
CA ASN A 75 -8.44 22.38 9.37
C ASN A 75 -6.96 22.39 9.74
N LYS A 76 -6.27 21.27 9.55
CA LYS A 76 -4.82 21.16 9.75
C LYS A 76 -4.08 21.25 8.41
N ASP A 77 -2.89 21.82 8.43
CA ASP A 77 -1.95 21.80 7.30
C ASP A 77 -1.04 20.57 7.33
N GLU A 78 -0.84 20.02 8.51
CA GLU A 78 0.06 18.92 8.74
C GLU A 78 -0.54 17.91 9.75
N LEU A 79 -0.28 16.62 9.52
CA LEU A 79 -0.52 15.55 10.48
C LEU A 79 0.75 15.30 11.28
N LEU A 80 0.63 15.34 12.59
CA LEU A 80 1.71 15.02 13.52
C LEU A 80 1.41 13.68 14.18
N LEU A 81 2.34 12.74 14.09
CA LEU A 81 2.16 11.44 14.74
C LEU A 81 3.50 10.81 15.19
N ILE A 82 3.41 9.91 16.15
CA ILE A 82 4.47 8.96 16.47
C ILE A 82 4.03 7.60 15.94
N GLU A 83 4.78 7.06 14.97
CA GLU A 83 4.46 5.78 14.35
C GLU A 83 4.45 4.66 15.40
N LYS A 84 3.36 3.90 15.49
CA LYS A 84 3.20 2.82 16.46
C LYS A 84 4.28 1.73 16.34
N LYS A 85 4.67 1.39 15.10
CA LYS A 85 5.63 0.30 14.86
C LYS A 85 7.09 0.69 15.14
N THR A 86 7.46 1.94 14.92
CA THR A 86 8.87 2.38 14.90
C THR A 86 9.21 3.38 15.99
N GLY A 87 8.21 3.97 16.66
CA GLY A 87 8.37 5.04 17.64
C GLY A 87 8.86 6.38 17.05
N LYS A 88 9.04 6.46 15.72
CA LYS A 88 9.56 7.68 15.08
C LYS A 88 8.48 8.74 14.93
N ARG A 89 8.86 9.98 15.21
CA ARG A 89 8.03 11.16 14.91
C ARG A 89 7.92 11.36 13.40
N ARG A 90 6.73 11.64 12.93
CA ARG A 90 6.45 11.89 11.52
C ARG A 90 5.54 13.11 11.36
N VAL A 91 5.88 13.93 10.39
CA VAL A 91 5.08 15.07 9.94
C VAL A 91 4.66 14.80 8.50
N ILE A 92 3.39 14.95 8.19
CA ILE A 92 2.84 14.75 6.84
C ILE A 92 2.06 16.00 6.47
N LYS A 93 2.48 16.68 5.41
CA LYS A 93 1.71 17.78 4.85
C LYS A 93 0.41 17.29 4.23
N ILE A 94 -0.69 17.95 4.56
CA ILE A 94 -2.01 17.63 4.00
C ILE A 94 -2.19 18.46 2.73
N GLY A 95 -2.24 17.79 1.56
CA GLY A 95 -2.53 18.47 0.29
C GLY A 95 -3.98 18.94 0.21
N ALA A 96 -4.25 19.93 -0.65
CA ALA A 96 -5.57 20.57 -0.81
C ALA A 96 -6.70 19.55 -1.04
N VAL A 97 -6.47 18.55 -1.87
CA VAL A 97 -7.47 17.50 -2.15
C VAL A 97 -7.83 16.71 -0.89
N LEU A 98 -6.84 16.33 -0.07
CA LEU A 98 -7.13 15.60 1.17
C LEU A 98 -7.86 16.48 2.19
N LYS A 99 -7.53 17.78 2.26
CA LYS A 99 -8.26 18.73 3.12
C LYS A 99 -9.74 18.81 2.72
N SER A 100 -10.02 19.00 1.43
CA SER A 100 -11.39 19.06 0.93
C SER A 100 -12.16 17.77 1.21
N LEU A 101 -11.55 16.62 0.99
CA LEU A 101 -12.16 15.32 1.28
C LEU A 101 -12.45 15.13 2.78
N LEU A 102 -11.56 15.56 3.67
CA LEU A 102 -11.78 15.46 5.11
C LEU A 102 -13.01 16.28 5.54
N ILE A 103 -13.16 17.50 5.01
CA ILE A 103 -14.33 18.34 5.28
C ILE A 103 -15.59 17.70 4.70
N GLU A 104 -15.57 17.27 3.43
CA GLU A 104 -16.69 16.63 2.77
C GLU A 104 -17.18 15.39 3.54
N TYR A 105 -16.27 14.48 3.90
CA TYR A 105 -16.66 13.27 4.65
C TYR A 105 -17.12 13.57 6.08
N TYR A 106 -16.58 14.61 6.71
CA TYR A 106 -17.07 15.05 8.02
C TYR A 106 -18.53 15.49 7.96
N GLU A 107 -18.88 16.29 6.92
CA GLU A 107 -20.26 16.72 6.68
C GLU A 107 -21.19 15.56 6.32
N ILE A 108 -20.79 14.70 5.38
CA ILE A 108 -21.59 13.53 4.96
C ILE A 108 -21.84 12.57 6.11
N MET A 109 -20.90 12.45 7.04
CA MET A 109 -21.03 11.61 8.23
C MET A 109 -21.79 12.30 9.39
N HIS A 110 -22.47 13.43 9.10
CA HIS A 110 -23.27 14.22 10.05
C HIS A 110 -22.48 14.81 11.21
N GLN A 111 -21.29 15.33 10.92
CA GLN A 111 -20.44 16.05 11.87
C GLN A 111 -20.25 15.29 13.20
N PRO A 112 -19.58 14.12 13.18
CA PRO A 112 -19.31 13.37 14.40
C PRO A 112 -18.57 14.23 15.44
N ASP A 113 -18.55 13.79 16.69
CA ASP A 113 -17.75 14.47 17.70
C ASP A 113 -16.28 14.58 17.26
N LEU A 114 -15.68 15.76 17.49
CA LEU A 114 -14.30 16.03 17.08
C LEU A 114 -13.28 15.06 17.72
N HIS A 115 -13.56 14.55 18.91
CA HIS A 115 -12.72 13.56 19.59
C HIS A 115 -12.97 12.12 19.13
N ASP A 116 -14.01 11.90 18.31
CA ASP A 116 -14.29 10.58 17.75
C ASP A 116 -13.16 10.11 16.82
N ILE A 117 -12.76 8.84 16.99
CA ILE A 117 -11.84 8.17 16.06
C ILE A 117 -12.53 8.02 14.71
N ILE A 118 -11.84 8.42 13.63
CA ILE A 118 -12.37 8.39 12.27
C ILE A 118 -12.57 6.95 11.80
N PHE A 119 -11.58 6.08 12.02
CA PHE A 119 -11.55 4.71 11.52
C PHE A 119 -11.81 3.72 12.66
N LYS A 120 -13.09 3.49 12.96
CA LYS A 120 -13.57 2.70 14.12
C LYS A 120 -13.46 1.18 13.92
N TYR A 121 -13.27 0.69 12.68
CA TYR A 121 -13.18 -0.74 12.40
C TYR A 121 -11.84 -1.33 12.85
N THR A 122 -11.84 -2.60 13.23
CA THR A 122 -10.61 -3.35 13.49
C THR A 122 -9.86 -3.63 12.19
N LEU A 123 -8.55 -3.84 12.25
CA LEU A 123 -7.73 -4.21 11.07
C LEU A 123 -8.31 -5.42 10.33
N ARG A 124 -8.74 -6.45 11.08
CA ARG A 124 -9.32 -7.68 10.49
C ARG A 124 -10.61 -7.37 9.72
N HIS A 125 -11.49 -6.59 10.32
CA HIS A 125 -12.75 -6.20 9.69
C HIS A 125 -12.51 -5.33 8.46
N THR A 126 -11.65 -4.32 8.55
CA THR A 126 -11.25 -3.46 7.44
C THR A 126 -10.69 -4.26 6.26
N ASN A 127 -9.78 -5.20 6.52
CA ASN A 127 -9.22 -6.04 5.45
C ASN A 127 -10.29 -6.94 4.79
N ARG A 128 -11.25 -7.44 5.56
CA ARG A 128 -12.38 -8.22 5.04
C ARG A 128 -13.27 -7.36 4.14
N LEU A 129 -13.59 -6.13 4.55
CA LEU A 129 -14.37 -5.19 3.74
C LEU A 129 -13.63 -4.81 2.45
N LEU A 130 -12.35 -4.47 2.52
CA LEU A 130 -11.53 -4.17 1.33
C LEU A 130 -11.51 -5.32 0.34
N GLN A 131 -11.34 -6.56 0.83
CA GLN A 131 -11.32 -7.75 -0.01
C GLN A 131 -12.69 -8.03 -0.65
N TYR A 132 -13.77 -7.83 0.12
CA TYR A 132 -15.14 -7.95 -0.38
C TYR A 132 -15.42 -6.89 -1.45
N GLY A 133 -15.22 -5.61 -1.16
CA GLY A 133 -15.44 -4.52 -2.11
C GLY A 133 -14.60 -4.69 -3.39
N ALA A 134 -13.34 -5.11 -3.27
CA ALA A 134 -12.50 -5.37 -4.42
C ALA A 134 -13.11 -6.45 -5.35
N ARG A 135 -13.63 -7.54 -4.79
CA ARG A 135 -14.31 -8.59 -5.56
C ARG A 135 -15.57 -8.08 -6.22
N SER A 136 -16.37 -7.26 -5.52
CA SER A 136 -17.61 -6.66 -6.01
C SER A 136 -17.40 -5.75 -7.23
N VAL A 137 -16.23 -5.09 -7.31
CA VAL A 137 -15.87 -4.25 -8.46
C VAL A 137 -14.97 -4.96 -9.48
N GLY A 138 -14.91 -6.30 -9.45
CA GLY A 138 -14.20 -7.09 -10.45
C GLY A 138 -12.70 -7.28 -10.23
N ILE A 139 -12.16 -6.87 -9.08
CA ILE A 139 -10.74 -7.05 -8.72
C ILE A 139 -10.58 -8.41 -8.02
N ARG A 140 -10.54 -9.50 -8.79
CA ARG A 140 -10.61 -10.87 -8.26
C ARG A 140 -9.24 -11.54 -8.05
N LYS A 141 -8.24 -11.18 -8.85
CA LYS A 141 -6.92 -11.83 -8.86
C LYS A 141 -5.93 -11.24 -7.86
N LYS A 142 -6.25 -10.10 -7.24
CA LYS A 142 -5.38 -9.38 -6.32
C LYS A 142 -5.73 -9.67 -4.85
N ARG A 143 -4.71 -9.76 -4.02
CA ARG A 143 -4.83 -9.85 -2.57
C ARG A 143 -4.83 -8.45 -1.98
N ILE A 144 -6.03 -7.94 -1.65
CA ILE A 144 -6.22 -6.58 -1.19
C ILE A 144 -6.28 -6.52 0.34
N SER A 145 -5.62 -5.54 0.91
CA SER A 145 -5.61 -5.22 2.35
C SER A 145 -5.33 -3.73 2.56
N THR A 146 -5.30 -3.29 3.81
CA THR A 146 -4.89 -1.92 4.15
C THR A 146 -3.48 -1.56 3.67
N HIS A 147 -2.57 -2.55 3.55
CA HIS A 147 -1.25 -2.35 2.96
C HIS A 147 -1.31 -2.07 1.46
N SER A 148 -2.36 -2.53 0.77
CA SER A 148 -2.56 -2.23 -0.65
C SER A 148 -2.73 -0.73 -0.90
N LEU A 149 -3.46 -0.02 -0.04
CA LEU A 149 -3.66 1.42 -0.16
C LEU A 149 -2.32 2.17 -0.09
N ARG A 150 -1.50 1.83 0.88
CA ARG A 150 -0.17 2.39 1.06
C ARG A 150 0.77 2.03 -0.11
N LYS A 151 0.73 0.79 -0.62
CA LYS A 151 1.48 0.37 -1.80
C LYS A 151 1.07 1.13 -3.05
N SER A 152 -0.25 1.30 -3.24
CA SER A 152 -0.80 2.01 -4.38
C SER A 152 -0.36 3.48 -4.40
N GLY A 153 -0.40 4.17 -3.26
CA GLY A 153 0.06 5.54 -3.15
C GLY A 153 1.56 5.69 -3.41
N ALA A 154 2.38 4.76 -2.89
CA ALA A 154 3.81 4.75 -3.15
C ALA A 154 4.12 4.49 -4.63
N ARG A 155 3.42 3.53 -5.25
CA ARG A 155 3.58 3.21 -6.68
C ARG A 155 3.16 4.40 -7.55
N PHE A 156 2.03 5.02 -7.25
CA PHE A 156 1.55 6.23 -7.92
C PHE A 156 2.60 7.34 -7.89
N LEU A 157 3.13 7.68 -6.70
CA LEU A 157 4.17 8.71 -6.58
C LEU A 157 5.42 8.37 -7.40
N TYR A 158 5.81 7.11 -7.44
CA TYR A 158 6.97 6.65 -8.19
C TYR A 158 6.76 6.79 -9.70
N GLU A 159 5.59 6.41 -10.20
CA GLU A 159 5.23 6.51 -11.62
C GLU A 159 5.05 7.95 -12.09
N GLU A 160 4.34 8.77 -11.34
CA GLU A 160 4.14 10.20 -11.65
C GLU A 160 5.44 11.02 -11.71
N ASN A 161 6.50 10.53 -11.05
CA ASN A 161 7.82 11.16 -11.08
C ASN A 161 8.82 10.41 -11.96
N ASN A 162 8.34 9.82 -13.06
CA ASN A 162 9.15 9.14 -14.08
C ASN A 162 10.06 8.04 -13.51
N ARG A 163 9.65 7.39 -12.42
CA ARG A 163 10.40 6.31 -11.75
C ARG A 163 11.83 6.70 -11.37
N SER A 164 12.07 7.97 -11.05
CA SER A 164 13.41 8.49 -10.76
C SER A 164 13.96 7.91 -9.45
N GLU A 165 15.32 7.74 -9.41
CA GLU A 165 16.00 7.22 -8.22
C GLU A 165 15.84 8.16 -7.01
N ASP A 166 15.83 9.48 -7.22
CA ASP A 166 15.59 10.46 -6.15
C ASP A 166 14.24 10.27 -5.49
N VAL A 167 13.17 10.08 -6.29
CA VAL A 167 11.83 9.81 -5.76
C VAL A 167 11.76 8.43 -5.11
N PHE A 168 12.45 7.43 -5.65
CA PHE A 168 12.55 6.12 -5.02
C PHE A 168 13.14 6.20 -3.61
N LEU A 169 14.23 6.96 -3.43
CA LEU A 169 14.86 7.18 -2.12
C LEU A 169 13.91 7.91 -1.16
N LYS A 170 13.26 8.98 -1.63
CA LYS A 170 12.25 9.72 -0.83
C LYS A 170 11.10 8.81 -0.39
N ILE A 171 10.56 7.99 -1.28
CA ILE A 171 9.51 7.01 -0.93
C ILE A 171 10.03 5.99 0.08
N SER A 172 11.26 5.49 -0.07
CA SER A 172 11.88 4.58 0.89
C SER A 172 11.97 5.19 2.29
N MET A 173 12.35 6.46 2.39
CA MET A 173 12.36 7.22 3.65
C MET A 173 10.93 7.41 4.20
N ILE A 174 9.97 7.80 3.37
CA ILE A 174 8.57 7.96 3.75
C ILE A 174 8.00 6.64 4.29
N LEU A 175 8.32 5.52 3.66
CA LEU A 175 7.88 4.20 4.09
C LEU A 175 8.63 3.70 5.33
N ASN A 176 9.72 4.38 5.69
CA ASN A 176 10.60 3.99 6.80
C ASN A 176 11.06 2.52 6.67
N HIS A 177 11.54 2.16 5.48
CA HIS A 177 12.10 0.85 5.22
C HIS A 177 13.58 0.85 5.58
N SER A 178 14.02 -0.18 6.28
CA SER A 178 15.43 -0.35 6.69
C SER A 178 16.37 -0.71 5.53
N ASN A 179 15.80 -1.13 4.38
CA ASN A 179 16.54 -1.62 3.23
C ASN A 179 15.82 -1.24 1.94
N THR A 180 16.57 -0.78 0.94
CA THR A 180 16.06 -0.41 -0.39
C THR A 180 15.44 -1.59 -1.14
N GLN A 181 15.88 -2.84 -0.91
CA GLN A 181 15.25 -4.03 -1.47
C GLN A 181 13.79 -4.19 -1.03
N VAL A 182 13.49 -3.82 0.23
CA VAL A 182 12.09 -3.80 0.73
C VAL A 182 11.27 -2.79 -0.05
N SER A 183 11.83 -1.60 -0.33
CA SER A 183 11.14 -0.57 -1.13
C SER A 183 10.93 -1.01 -2.56
N ARG A 184 11.90 -1.64 -3.21
CA ARG A 184 11.75 -2.20 -4.57
C ARG A 184 10.62 -3.22 -4.63
N ARG A 185 10.62 -4.20 -3.71
CA ARG A 185 9.52 -5.19 -3.60
C ARG A 185 8.18 -4.51 -3.31
N TYR A 186 8.20 -3.47 -2.49
CA TYR A 186 7.00 -2.72 -2.11
C TYR A 186 6.39 -1.97 -3.30
N LEU A 187 7.22 -1.39 -4.15
CA LEU A 187 6.82 -0.72 -5.39
C LEU A 187 6.44 -1.71 -6.50
N GLY A 188 6.67 -3.01 -6.29
CA GLY A 188 6.38 -4.04 -7.28
C GLY A 188 7.36 -4.00 -8.45
N ILE A 189 8.59 -3.53 -8.24
CA ILE A 189 9.66 -3.63 -9.24
C ILE A 189 10.04 -5.10 -9.36
N THR A 190 9.77 -5.67 -10.53
CA THR A 190 9.90 -7.10 -10.79
C THR A 190 11.29 -7.45 -11.36
N LYS A 191 11.60 -8.75 -11.40
CA LYS A 191 12.81 -9.24 -12.06
C LYS A 191 12.73 -9.06 -13.58
N GLU A 192 11.51 -9.08 -14.10
CA GLU A 192 11.23 -8.82 -15.51
C GLU A 192 11.59 -7.38 -15.88
N GLU A 193 11.19 -6.38 -15.08
CA GLU A 193 11.59 -4.97 -15.29
C GLU A 193 13.11 -4.79 -15.24
N ILE A 194 13.85 -5.60 -14.45
CA ILE A 194 15.32 -5.61 -14.44
C ILE A 194 15.86 -6.30 -15.70
N SER A 195 15.22 -7.37 -16.16
CA SER A 195 15.62 -8.09 -17.38
C SER A 195 15.47 -7.22 -18.62
N ASP A 196 14.43 -6.39 -18.68
CA ASP A 196 14.19 -5.47 -19.80
C ASP A 196 15.31 -4.44 -19.98
N VAL A 197 15.99 -4.07 -18.88
CA VAL A 197 17.20 -3.21 -18.96
C VAL A 197 18.32 -3.89 -19.73
N TYR A 198 18.48 -5.22 -19.57
CA TYR A 198 19.49 -5.97 -20.33
C TYR A 198 19.14 -6.11 -21.81
N ALA A 199 17.83 -6.22 -22.12
CA ALA A 199 17.37 -6.26 -23.51
C ALA A 199 17.63 -4.95 -24.28
N GLY A 200 17.77 -3.82 -23.55
CA GLY A 200 18.17 -2.53 -24.12
C GLY A 200 19.67 -2.39 -24.44
N PHE A 201 20.49 -3.39 -24.11
CA PHE A 201 21.93 -3.43 -24.42
C PHE A 201 22.22 -3.95 -25.85
N ASP A 202 21.31 -3.77 -26.78
CA ASP A 202 21.46 -4.22 -28.17
C ASP A 202 22.24 -3.18 -28.98
N ILE A 203 23.51 -2.94 -28.58
CA ILE A 203 24.45 -2.09 -29.31
C ILE A 203 25.60 -2.96 -29.85
N VAL A 204 25.92 -2.76 -31.14
CA VAL A 204 27.13 -3.31 -31.76
C VAL A 204 28.28 -2.36 -31.44
N LEU A 205 29.36 -2.87 -30.80
CA LEU A 205 30.61 -2.15 -30.53
C LEU A 205 31.52 -2.22 -31.74
#